data_30ef7a531366b1f8ef3f1d67575bd6b5
#
_entry.id   30ef7a531366b1f8ef3f1d67575bd6b5
#
_cell.length_a   1.000
_cell.length_b   1.000
_cell.length_c   1.000
_cell.angle_alpha   90.00
_cell.angle_beta   90.00
_cell.angle_gamma   90.00
#
_symmetry.space_group_name_H-M   'P 1'
#
loop_
_entity.id
_entity.type
_entity.pdbx_description
1 polymer ?
#
loop_
_entity_poly.entity_id
_entity_poly.type
_entity_poly.pdbx_seq_one_letter_code
_entity_poly.pdbx_strand_id
1 'polypeptide(L)'
;MNLYETDAEFMERFERFAFTEIVNENGIKLDDETRYMSILASLIGCQGVDAYKVIVAKALDSGLSPMVIKEIVYQSVDYLGMGRVWPFLVATNVVMEAKGIELPLLDSTRAKQGRL
;
A
#
# COMPACT_ATOMS: atom_id res chain seq x y z
N MET A 1 -17.55 -8.02 1.40
CA MET A 1 -17.17 -9.32 2.02
C MET A 1 -15.84 -9.17 2.71
N ASN A 2 -15.74 -9.63 3.94
CA ASN A 2 -14.53 -9.54 4.74
C ASN A 2 -13.97 -10.93 5.00
N LEU A 3 -12.82 -11.24 4.41
CA LEU A 3 -12.18 -12.55 4.53
C LEU A 3 -11.74 -12.87 5.96
N TYR A 4 -11.46 -11.84 6.76
CA TYR A 4 -11.10 -12.05 8.15
C TYR A 4 -12.28 -12.58 8.98
N GLU A 5 -13.49 -12.39 8.48
CA GLU A 5 -14.70 -12.94 9.11
C GLU A 5 -15.09 -14.28 8.49
N THR A 6 -15.02 -14.36 7.15
CA THR A 6 -15.48 -15.58 6.46
C THR A 6 -14.46 -16.70 6.50
N ASP A 7 -13.16 -16.36 6.50
CA ASP A 7 -12.06 -17.32 6.42
C ASP A 7 -10.98 -16.99 7.46
N ALA A 8 -11.43 -16.80 8.69
CA ALA A 8 -10.59 -16.28 9.76
C ALA A 8 -9.32 -17.10 9.99
N GLU A 9 -9.42 -18.42 10.05
CA GLU A 9 -8.27 -19.28 10.30
C GLU A 9 -7.26 -19.22 9.15
N PHE A 10 -7.75 -19.25 7.93
CA PHE A 10 -6.90 -19.13 6.75
C PHE A 10 -6.14 -17.81 6.74
N MET A 11 -6.86 -16.71 6.99
CA MET A 11 -6.26 -15.38 6.98
C MET A 11 -5.23 -15.22 8.10
N GLU A 12 -5.47 -15.80 9.26
CA GLU A 12 -4.50 -15.78 10.34
C GLU A 12 -3.21 -16.50 9.96
N ARG A 13 -3.33 -17.67 9.35
CA ARG A 13 -2.17 -18.44 8.91
C ARG A 13 -1.40 -17.71 7.81
N PHE A 14 -2.12 -17.12 6.87
CA PHE A 14 -1.50 -16.37 5.79
C PHE A 14 -0.73 -15.16 6.35
N GLU A 15 -1.34 -14.40 7.24
CA GLU A 15 -0.68 -13.24 7.83
C GLU A 15 0.55 -13.63 8.65
N ARG A 16 0.44 -14.69 9.41
CA ARG A 16 1.59 -15.17 10.20
C ARG A 16 2.74 -15.57 9.28
N PHE A 17 2.44 -16.31 8.22
CA PHE A 17 3.43 -16.69 7.24
C PHE A 17 4.08 -15.46 6.58
N ALA A 18 3.26 -14.56 6.06
CA ALA A 18 3.75 -13.43 5.26
C ALA A 18 4.45 -12.36 6.11
N PHE A 19 3.98 -12.11 7.33
CA PHE A 19 4.45 -10.99 8.13
C PHE A 19 5.30 -11.37 9.33
N THR A 20 5.34 -12.63 9.69
CA THR A 20 6.11 -13.09 10.85
C THR A 20 7.17 -14.12 10.46
N GLU A 21 6.75 -15.20 9.83
CA GLU A 21 7.66 -16.30 9.56
C GLU A 21 8.67 -15.95 8.46
N ILE A 22 8.21 -15.44 7.33
CA ILE A 22 9.08 -15.09 6.20
C ILE A 22 10.10 -14.02 6.61
N VAL A 23 9.62 -12.96 7.25
CA VAL A 23 10.49 -11.82 7.58
C VAL A 23 11.54 -12.14 8.63
N ASN A 24 11.31 -13.15 9.46
CA ASN A 24 12.22 -13.46 10.55
C ASN A 24 13.16 -14.63 10.26
N GLU A 25 12.97 -15.31 9.13
CA GLU A 25 13.64 -16.57 8.84
C GLU A 25 15.17 -16.46 8.81
N ASN A 26 15.71 -15.45 8.20
CA ASN A 26 17.15 -15.32 7.99
C ASN A 26 17.84 -14.34 8.94
N GLY A 27 17.12 -13.77 9.88
CA GLY A 27 17.70 -12.79 10.79
C GLY A 27 18.04 -11.45 10.15
N ILE A 28 17.85 -11.31 8.85
CA ILE A 28 18.04 -10.06 8.12
C ILE A 28 16.66 -9.51 7.84
N LYS A 29 16.39 -8.30 8.32
CA LYS A 29 15.05 -7.71 8.22
C LYS A 29 15.09 -6.42 7.45
N LEU A 30 14.11 -6.26 6.56
CA LEU A 30 13.77 -4.95 6.05
C LEU A 30 13.08 -4.20 7.17
N ASP A 31 13.26 -2.89 7.24
CA ASP A 31 12.44 -2.09 8.14
C ASP A 31 10.99 -2.11 7.66
N ASP A 32 10.07 -1.69 8.52
CA ASP A 32 8.64 -1.76 8.20
C ASP A 32 8.29 -0.92 6.99
N GLU A 33 8.87 0.27 6.86
CA GLU A 33 8.60 1.14 5.73
C GLU A 33 9.00 0.47 4.41
N THR A 34 10.22 -0.04 4.34
CA THR A 34 10.70 -0.72 3.13
C THR A 34 9.87 -1.95 2.81
N ARG A 35 9.48 -2.70 3.83
CA ARG A 35 8.65 -3.89 3.65
C ARG A 35 7.31 -3.52 3.04
N TYR A 36 6.62 -2.52 3.59
CA TYR A 36 5.33 -2.11 3.05
C TYR A 36 5.46 -1.57 1.63
N MET A 37 6.50 -0.79 1.36
CA MET A 37 6.74 -0.28 0.00
C MET A 37 6.89 -1.43 -0.99
N SER A 38 7.65 -2.47 -0.62
CA SER A 38 7.88 -3.63 -1.48
C SER A 38 6.59 -4.42 -1.72
N ILE A 39 5.79 -4.61 -0.67
CA ILE A 39 4.53 -5.34 -0.78
C ILE A 39 3.55 -4.58 -1.68
N LEU A 40 3.42 -3.27 -1.46
CA LEU A 40 2.50 -2.45 -2.25
C LEU A 40 2.88 -2.46 -3.73
N ALA A 41 4.17 -2.29 -4.03
CA ALA A 41 4.65 -2.33 -5.41
C ALA A 41 4.38 -3.69 -6.05
N SER A 42 4.60 -4.79 -5.31
CA SER A 42 4.34 -6.14 -5.80
C SER A 42 2.87 -6.37 -6.11
N LEU A 43 1.98 -5.86 -5.25
CA LEU A 43 0.54 -6.01 -5.45
C LEU A 43 0.04 -5.21 -6.65
N ILE A 44 0.61 -4.03 -6.88
CA ILE A 44 0.31 -3.28 -8.10
C ILE A 44 0.77 -4.09 -9.31
N GLY A 45 1.99 -4.61 -9.26
CA GLY A 45 2.56 -5.37 -10.36
C GLY A 45 1.76 -6.62 -10.74
N CYS A 46 1.24 -7.34 -9.76
CA CYS A 46 0.45 -8.53 -10.01
C CYS A 46 -1.06 -8.25 -10.12
N GLN A 47 -1.45 -7.00 -10.07
CA GLN A 47 -2.85 -6.56 -10.23
C GLN A 47 -3.77 -7.04 -9.09
N GLY A 48 -3.21 -7.18 -7.89
CA GLY A 48 -3.95 -7.65 -6.73
C GLY A 48 -4.63 -6.51 -5.97
N VAL A 49 -5.65 -5.90 -6.55
CA VAL A 49 -6.24 -4.67 -6.01
C VAL A 49 -6.94 -4.86 -4.67
N ASP A 50 -7.59 -5.98 -4.45
CA ASP A 50 -8.30 -6.19 -3.17
C ASP A 50 -7.31 -6.35 -2.02
N ALA A 51 -6.26 -7.14 -2.21
CA ALA A 51 -5.19 -7.27 -1.23
C ALA A 51 -4.47 -5.95 -1.03
N TYR A 52 -4.28 -5.18 -2.11
CA TYR A 52 -3.65 -3.88 -2.05
C TYR A 52 -4.37 -2.93 -1.09
N LYS A 53 -5.71 -2.88 -1.15
CA LYS A 53 -6.49 -2.03 -0.24
C LYS A 53 -6.23 -2.38 1.23
N VAL A 54 -6.18 -3.67 1.53
CA VAL A 54 -5.91 -4.12 2.90
C VAL A 54 -4.54 -3.67 3.35
N ILE A 55 -3.55 -3.82 2.50
CA ILE A 55 -2.17 -3.47 2.85
C ILE A 55 -1.98 -1.95 2.95
N VAL A 56 -2.61 -1.17 2.08
CA VAL A 56 -2.58 0.30 2.21
C VAL A 56 -3.08 0.72 3.59
N ALA A 57 -4.20 0.15 4.03
CA ALA A 57 -4.74 0.47 5.34
C ALA A 57 -3.75 0.13 6.46
N LYS A 58 -3.14 -1.05 6.39
CA LYS A 58 -2.14 -1.47 7.39
C LYS A 58 -0.91 -0.58 7.36
N ALA A 59 -0.45 -0.23 6.17
CA ALA A 59 0.72 0.64 6.01
C ALA A 59 0.48 2.01 6.62
N LEU A 60 -0.68 2.59 6.36
CA LEU A 60 -1.04 3.89 6.95
C LEU A 60 -1.12 3.81 8.46
N ASP A 61 -1.71 2.74 9.00
CA ASP A 61 -1.80 2.54 10.44
C ASP A 61 -0.42 2.38 11.08
N SER A 62 0.55 1.85 10.35
CA SER A 62 1.92 1.69 10.85
C SER A 62 2.74 2.97 10.75
N GLY A 63 2.19 4.02 10.13
CA GLY A 63 2.86 5.31 10.01
C GLY A 63 3.52 5.59 8.68
N LEU A 64 3.32 4.74 7.67
CA LEU A 64 3.85 5.01 6.34
C LEU A 64 3.18 6.27 5.78
N SER A 65 4.00 7.16 5.24
CA SER A 65 3.51 8.43 4.71
C SER A 65 2.55 8.23 3.53
N PRO A 66 1.40 8.92 3.53
CA PRO A 66 0.51 8.90 2.36
C PRO A 66 1.21 9.34 1.07
N MET A 67 2.15 10.29 1.15
CA MET A 67 2.92 10.71 -0.02
C MET A 67 3.75 9.58 -0.60
N VAL A 68 4.36 8.77 0.27
CA VAL A 68 5.15 7.63 -0.19
C VAL A 68 4.26 6.64 -0.92
N ILE A 69 3.08 6.37 -0.40
CA ILE A 69 2.13 5.45 -1.05
C ILE A 69 1.74 5.98 -2.43
N LYS A 70 1.42 7.26 -2.53
CA LYS A 70 1.09 7.87 -3.82
C LYS A 70 2.26 7.78 -4.80
N GLU A 71 3.49 7.99 -4.32
CA GLU A 71 4.66 7.89 -5.17
C GLU A 71 4.87 6.48 -5.72
N ILE A 72 4.59 5.46 -4.93
CA ILE A 72 4.66 4.08 -5.41
C ILE A 72 3.68 3.87 -6.58
N VAL A 73 2.46 4.37 -6.44
CA VAL A 73 1.46 4.28 -7.49
C VAL A 73 1.92 5.02 -8.75
N TYR A 74 2.39 6.24 -8.59
CA TYR A 74 2.84 7.07 -9.72
C TYR A 74 4.01 6.43 -10.45
N GLN A 75 5.00 5.92 -9.72
CA GLN A 75 6.17 5.28 -10.33
C GLN A 75 5.80 4.02 -11.10
N SER A 76 4.74 3.34 -10.71
CA SER A 76 4.30 2.12 -11.37
C SER A 76 3.78 2.37 -12.78
N VAL A 77 3.34 3.59 -13.09
CA VAL A 77 2.78 3.94 -14.40
C VAL A 77 3.78 3.74 -15.52
N ASP A 78 5.05 4.04 -15.27
CA ASP A 78 6.10 3.96 -16.29
C ASP A 78 6.28 2.56 -16.84
N TYR A 79 6.05 1.54 -16.01
CA TYR A 79 6.30 0.16 -16.37
C TYR A 79 5.04 -0.66 -16.64
N LEU A 80 3.92 -0.26 -16.05
CA LEU A 80 2.68 -1.01 -16.17
C LEU A 80 1.65 -0.33 -17.08
N GLY A 81 1.76 0.96 -17.24
CA GLY A 81 0.79 1.75 -18.00
C GLY A 81 -0.37 2.19 -17.12
N MET A 82 -0.92 3.35 -17.45
CA MET A 82 -1.98 3.98 -16.66
C MET A 82 -3.24 3.12 -16.56
N GLY A 83 -3.57 2.37 -17.60
CA GLY A 83 -4.75 1.51 -17.57
C GLY A 83 -4.71 0.47 -16.47
N ARG A 84 -3.53 -0.11 -16.23
CA ARG A 84 -3.36 -1.09 -15.16
C ARG A 84 -3.23 -0.46 -13.80
N VAL A 85 -2.67 0.74 -13.72
CA VAL A 85 -2.44 1.43 -12.44
C VAL A 85 -3.70 2.17 -11.96
N TRP A 86 -4.58 2.55 -12.87
CA TRP A 86 -5.79 3.30 -12.54
C TRP A 86 -6.57 2.74 -11.34
N PRO A 87 -6.90 1.44 -11.29
CA PRO A 87 -7.66 0.91 -10.16
C PRO A 87 -6.93 1.06 -8.82
N PHE A 88 -5.60 1.06 -8.85
CA PHE A 88 -4.81 1.20 -7.63
C PHE A 88 -4.79 2.63 -7.14
N LEU A 89 -4.81 3.59 -8.04
CA LEU A 89 -4.93 4.99 -7.64
C LEU A 89 -6.29 5.25 -7.01
N VAL A 90 -7.35 4.74 -7.63
CA VAL A 90 -8.70 4.83 -7.06
C VAL A 90 -8.75 4.16 -5.69
N ALA A 91 -8.22 2.95 -5.58
CA ALA A 91 -8.21 2.21 -4.32
C ALA A 91 -7.45 2.96 -3.22
N THR A 92 -6.31 3.55 -3.57
CA THR A 92 -5.52 4.34 -2.63
C THR A 92 -6.33 5.50 -2.08
N ASN A 93 -7.01 6.23 -2.95
CA ASN A 93 -7.81 7.37 -2.54
C ASN A 93 -9.00 6.95 -1.67
N VAL A 94 -9.65 5.85 -2.01
CA VAL A 94 -10.77 5.33 -1.22
C VAL A 94 -10.32 5.01 0.21
N VAL A 95 -9.18 4.32 0.36
CA VAL A 95 -8.66 3.96 1.68
C VAL A 95 -8.25 5.22 2.45
N MET A 96 -7.55 6.15 1.79
CA MET A 96 -7.12 7.38 2.45
C MET A 96 -8.30 8.20 2.96
N GLU A 97 -9.33 8.36 2.13
CA GLU A 97 -10.53 9.09 2.55
C GLU A 97 -11.23 8.41 3.71
N ALA A 98 -11.31 7.08 3.70
CA ALA A 98 -11.92 6.32 4.78
C ALA A 98 -11.17 6.51 6.10
N LYS A 99 -9.87 6.80 6.04
CA LYS A 99 -9.06 7.07 7.23
C LYS A 99 -9.00 8.55 7.59
N GLY A 100 -9.79 9.38 6.95
CA GLY A 100 -9.85 10.80 7.25
C GLY A 100 -8.71 11.63 6.69
N ILE A 101 -7.97 11.09 5.75
CA ILE A 101 -6.88 11.84 5.11
C ILE A 101 -7.48 12.73 4.04
N GLU A 102 -7.19 14.02 4.14
CA GLU A 102 -7.70 15.00 3.19
C GLU A 102 -6.95 14.91 1.86
N LEU A 103 -7.68 14.89 0.76
CA LEU A 103 -7.13 14.86 -0.59
C LEU A 103 -7.51 16.13 -1.34
N PRO A 104 -6.65 16.67 -2.20
CA PRO A 104 -5.31 16.18 -2.51
C PRO A 104 -4.34 16.34 -1.35
N LEU A 105 -3.31 15.50 -1.32
CA LEU A 105 -2.28 15.60 -0.29
C LEU A 105 -1.50 16.88 -0.48
N LEU A 106 -1.17 17.53 0.65
CA LEU A 106 -0.34 18.73 0.62
C LEU A 106 1.13 18.33 0.63
N ASP A 107 1.85 18.79 -0.37
CA ASP A 107 3.30 18.65 -0.46
C ASP A 107 3.90 20.02 -0.37
N SER A 108 4.55 20.33 0.77
CA SER A 108 5.12 21.67 0.99
C SER A 108 6.19 22.03 -0.06
N THR A 109 6.89 21.04 -0.58
CA THR A 109 7.88 21.29 -1.63
C THR A 109 7.21 21.74 -2.92
N ARG A 110 6.14 21.06 -3.32
CA ARG A 110 5.38 21.44 -4.50
C ARG A 110 4.72 22.81 -4.33
N ALA A 111 4.19 23.07 -3.15
CA ALA A 111 3.58 24.35 -2.84
C ALA A 111 4.59 25.48 -2.99
N LYS A 112 5.82 25.29 -2.52
CA LYS A 112 6.88 26.29 -2.63
C LYS A 112 7.32 26.52 -4.06
N GLN A 113 7.24 25.50 -4.90
CA GLN A 113 7.58 25.61 -6.32
C GLN A 113 6.47 26.25 -7.14
N GLY A 114 5.32 26.47 -6.53
CA GLY A 114 4.20 27.11 -7.22
C GLY A 114 3.58 26.27 -8.31
N ARG A 115 3.66 24.94 -8.19
CA ARG A 115 3.04 24.03 -9.17
C ARG A 115 2.65 22.72 -8.56
N LEU A 116 1.94 21.98 -9.34
CA LEU A 116 1.25 20.77 -8.91
C LEU A 116 1.91 19.52 -9.35
#